data_09762baa31da941c4cdb4e4d9a0fc664
#
_entry.id   09762baa31da941c4cdb4e4d9a0fc664
#
_cell.length_a   1.000
_cell.length_b   1.000
_cell.length_c   1.000
_cell.angle_alpha   90.00
_cell.angle_beta   90.00
_cell.angle_gamma   90.00
#
_symmetry.space_group_name_H-M   'P 1'
#
loop_
_entity.id
_entity.type
_entity.pdbx_description
1 polymer ?
#
loop_
_entity_poly.entity_id
_entity_poly.type
_entity_poly.pdbx_seq_one_letter_code
_entity_poly.pdbx_strand_id
1 'polypeptide(L)'
;MRIRSNSSVALAGVLALAPCIPAANGQTFPAGVTPVRGAVTAVTANSVTVQTPQGPVFVQLVQPVKVFTRMPSDLGHITNKTFVGVTSAKGADGKEHATEVHIFPEELRGFGEGSYMMGGAQPGAASSSRMTNGAVSGSRMTNGAASGSRMTNGAVAATGNGSSLTVGSQQIDVPAGTSVTILAETKQLLHVGQQIVVAAKKKPTGSFNGSDIISMDAK
;
A
#
# COMPACT_ATOMS: atom_id res chain seq x y z
N MET A 1 19.77 69.59 -30.92
CA MET A 1 18.75 68.57 -31.10
C MET A 1 19.23 67.31 -30.40
N ARG A 2 18.75 67.01 -29.18
CA ARG A 2 19.21 65.87 -28.36
C ARG A 2 18.11 64.82 -28.35
N ILE A 3 18.39 63.65 -28.91
CA ILE A 3 17.50 62.50 -28.89
C ILE A 3 17.88 61.65 -27.67
N ARG A 4 16.97 61.52 -26.71
CA ARG A 4 17.11 60.60 -25.58
C ARG A 4 16.51 59.27 -25.97
N SER A 5 17.35 58.23 -26.00
CA SER A 5 16.93 56.83 -26.14
C SER A 5 16.55 56.30 -24.74
N ASN A 6 15.28 55.92 -24.55
CA ASN A 6 14.83 55.19 -23.39
C ASN A 6 14.88 53.69 -23.70
N SER A 7 15.84 52.99 -23.14
CA SER A 7 15.89 51.55 -23.19
C SER A 7 15.08 50.97 -22.00
N SER A 8 13.89 50.48 -22.26
CA SER A 8 13.11 49.72 -21.28
C SER A 8 13.58 48.28 -21.28
N VAL A 9 14.21 47.86 -20.19
CA VAL A 9 14.56 46.46 -19.94
C VAL A 9 13.34 45.77 -19.39
N ALA A 10 12.70 44.92 -20.19
CA ALA A 10 11.64 44.05 -19.74
C ALA A 10 12.24 42.84 -19.01
N LEU A 11 12.04 42.79 -17.69
CA LEU A 11 12.40 41.63 -16.87
C LEU A 11 11.34 40.54 -17.04
N ALA A 12 11.61 39.55 -17.89
CA ALA A 12 10.75 38.38 -18.06
C ALA A 12 10.92 37.47 -16.84
N GLY A 13 9.96 37.51 -15.95
CA GLY A 13 9.87 36.57 -14.82
C GLY A 13 9.53 35.16 -15.33
N VAL A 14 10.46 34.25 -15.25
CA VAL A 14 10.23 32.82 -15.46
C VAL A 14 9.46 32.28 -14.25
N LEU A 15 8.16 32.13 -14.40
CA LEU A 15 7.30 31.44 -13.43
C LEU A 15 7.62 29.94 -13.52
N ALA A 16 8.45 29.43 -12.62
CA ALA A 16 8.70 28.00 -12.49
C ALA A 16 7.42 27.30 -12.01
N LEU A 17 6.69 26.69 -12.94
CA LEU A 17 5.63 25.75 -12.59
C LEU A 17 6.30 24.54 -11.94
N ALA A 18 6.23 24.42 -10.61
CA ALA A 18 6.52 23.20 -9.91
C ALA A 18 5.56 22.11 -10.43
N PRO A 19 6.07 20.93 -10.86
CA PRO A 19 5.21 19.83 -11.25
C PRO A 19 4.40 19.41 -10.04
N CYS A 20 3.09 19.64 -10.09
CA CYS A 20 2.13 19.09 -9.15
C CYS A 20 2.12 17.57 -9.40
N ILE A 21 2.89 16.82 -8.62
CA ILE A 21 2.85 15.36 -8.64
C ILE A 21 1.47 14.98 -8.08
N PRO A 22 0.58 14.37 -8.87
CA PRO A 22 -0.71 13.93 -8.35
C PRO A 22 -0.44 12.94 -7.23
N ALA A 23 -1.00 13.19 -6.03
CA ALA A 23 -1.00 12.24 -4.94
C ALA A 23 -1.68 10.96 -5.45
N ALA A 24 -0.89 9.92 -5.73
CA ALA A 24 -1.39 8.67 -6.23
C ALA A 24 -2.28 8.03 -5.16
N ASN A 25 -3.59 7.97 -5.45
CA ASN A 25 -4.54 7.06 -4.83
C ASN A 25 -4.84 7.22 -3.33
N GLY A 26 -4.70 8.37 -2.72
CA GLY A 26 -5.14 8.59 -1.33
C GLY A 26 -4.38 7.76 -0.27
N GLN A 27 -3.29 7.10 -0.63
CA GLN A 27 -2.41 6.40 0.31
C GLN A 27 -1.36 7.35 0.87
N THR A 28 -1.15 7.28 2.17
CA THR A 28 -0.03 7.95 2.83
C THR A 28 0.96 6.93 3.39
N PHE A 29 2.21 7.34 3.49
CA PHE A 29 3.29 6.53 4.05
C PHE A 29 4.03 7.36 5.10
N PRO A 30 4.68 6.74 6.09
CA PRO A 30 5.55 7.45 7.00
C PRO A 30 6.58 8.30 6.25
N ALA A 31 6.96 9.43 6.83
CA ALA A 31 7.84 10.40 6.17
C ALA A 31 9.12 9.74 5.59
N GLY A 32 9.37 9.97 4.31
CA GLY A 32 10.51 9.43 3.58
C GLY A 32 10.41 7.94 3.22
N VAL A 33 9.32 7.26 3.58
CA VAL A 33 9.10 5.85 3.20
C VAL A 33 8.42 5.77 1.85
N THR A 34 8.96 4.91 0.98
CA THR A 34 8.42 4.57 -0.35
C THR A 34 8.25 3.06 -0.42
N PRO A 35 7.07 2.55 -0.79
CA PRO A 35 6.89 1.11 -0.99
C PRO A 35 7.60 0.66 -2.27
N VAL A 36 8.54 -0.27 -2.16
CA VAL A 36 9.14 -0.96 -3.30
C VAL A 36 8.47 -2.33 -3.41
N ARG A 37 7.64 -2.50 -4.44
CA ARG A 37 6.81 -3.70 -4.62
C ARG A 37 7.21 -4.46 -5.88
N GLY A 38 7.33 -5.78 -5.78
CA GLY A 38 7.55 -6.64 -6.93
C GLY A 38 8.16 -7.99 -6.56
N ALA A 39 8.63 -8.72 -7.58
CA ALA A 39 9.29 -10.00 -7.40
C ALA A 39 10.77 -9.83 -7.04
N VAL A 40 11.25 -10.63 -6.12
CA VAL A 40 12.69 -10.73 -5.80
C VAL A 40 13.42 -11.35 -6.98
N THR A 41 14.42 -10.65 -7.51
CA THR A 41 15.29 -11.20 -8.60
C THR A 41 16.69 -11.54 -8.10
N ALA A 42 17.12 -10.93 -7.01
CA ALA A 42 18.36 -11.28 -6.32
C ALA A 42 18.24 -10.96 -4.83
N VAL A 43 18.86 -11.77 -3.98
CA VAL A 43 18.91 -11.55 -2.54
C VAL A 43 20.29 -11.94 -2.01
N THR A 44 20.80 -11.12 -1.11
CA THR A 44 22.04 -11.36 -0.33
C THR A 44 21.77 -11.07 1.13
N ALA A 45 22.75 -11.28 1.99
CA ALA A 45 22.62 -10.93 3.41
C ALA A 45 22.31 -9.44 3.66
N ASN A 46 22.74 -8.54 2.76
CA ASN A 46 22.68 -7.10 2.95
C ASN A 46 21.89 -6.35 1.86
N SER A 47 21.29 -7.06 0.92
CA SER A 47 20.55 -6.42 -0.16
C SER A 47 19.49 -7.31 -0.77
N VAL A 48 18.48 -6.69 -1.37
CA VAL A 48 17.49 -7.34 -2.21
C VAL A 48 17.28 -6.52 -3.48
N THR A 49 17.18 -7.19 -4.63
CA THR A 49 16.76 -6.58 -5.88
C THR A 49 15.33 -6.99 -6.18
N VAL A 50 14.47 -5.99 -6.37
CA VAL A 50 13.04 -6.18 -6.61
C VAL A 50 12.70 -5.73 -8.01
N GLN A 51 12.13 -6.60 -8.82
CA GLN A 51 11.60 -6.26 -10.15
C GLN A 51 10.26 -5.53 -9.98
N THR A 52 10.27 -4.23 -10.22
CA THR A 52 9.06 -3.40 -10.23
C THR A 52 8.56 -3.19 -11.66
N PRO A 53 7.32 -2.68 -11.86
CA PRO A 53 6.82 -2.30 -13.20
C PRO A 53 7.69 -1.26 -13.92
N GLN A 54 8.45 -0.45 -13.16
CA GLN A 54 9.35 0.59 -13.69
C GLN A 54 10.78 0.08 -13.91
N GLY A 55 11.05 -1.18 -13.60
CA GLY A 55 12.36 -1.81 -13.71
C GLY A 55 12.91 -2.35 -12.38
N PRO A 56 14.11 -2.92 -12.38
CA PRO A 56 14.72 -3.46 -11.17
C PRO A 56 15.14 -2.34 -10.21
N VAL A 57 14.81 -2.52 -8.94
CA VAL A 57 15.17 -1.61 -7.85
C VAL A 57 16.06 -2.35 -6.86
N PHE A 58 17.25 -1.82 -6.63
CA PHE A 58 18.17 -2.31 -5.61
C PHE A 58 17.85 -1.63 -4.26
N VAL A 59 17.64 -2.45 -3.23
CA VAL A 59 17.40 -1.99 -1.86
C VAL A 59 18.49 -2.56 -0.95
N GLN A 60 19.24 -1.69 -0.31
CA GLN A 60 20.18 -2.09 0.74
C GLN A 60 19.41 -2.42 2.01
N LEU A 61 19.62 -3.59 2.58
CA LEU A 61 18.98 -4.04 3.81
C LEU A 61 19.74 -3.49 5.02
N VAL A 62 19.00 -2.85 5.93
CA VAL A 62 19.53 -2.30 7.19
C VAL A 62 19.12 -3.23 8.32
N GLN A 63 20.10 -3.71 9.08
CA GLN A 63 19.85 -4.60 10.21
C GLN A 63 19.25 -3.87 11.42
N PRO A 64 18.35 -4.50 12.19
CA PRO A 64 17.80 -5.84 11.95
C PRO A 64 16.78 -5.83 10.79
N VAL A 65 16.85 -6.82 9.92
CA VAL A 65 15.84 -7.02 8.87
C VAL A 65 14.69 -7.83 9.43
N LYS A 66 13.48 -7.31 9.30
CA LYS A 66 12.24 -7.99 9.68
C LYS A 66 11.46 -8.40 8.44
N VAL A 67 11.09 -9.65 8.37
CA VAL A 67 10.23 -10.18 7.32
C VAL A 67 8.88 -10.53 7.94
N PHE A 68 7.81 -9.95 7.41
CA PHE A 68 6.45 -10.20 7.85
C PHE A 68 5.72 -11.07 6.83
N THR A 69 4.93 -12.02 7.31
CA THR A 69 4.06 -12.87 6.49
C THR A 69 2.64 -12.87 7.05
N ARG A 70 1.67 -13.19 6.20
CA ARG A 70 0.27 -13.31 6.63
C ARG A 70 0.07 -14.63 7.36
N MET A 71 -0.56 -14.57 8.52
CA MET A 71 -1.01 -15.71 9.29
C MET A 71 -2.49 -15.58 9.60
N PRO A 72 -3.26 -16.69 9.67
CA PRO A 72 -4.65 -16.65 10.11
C PRO A 72 -4.79 -15.97 11.49
N SER A 73 -5.87 -15.23 11.65
CA SER A 73 -6.20 -14.52 12.88
C SER A 73 -7.72 -14.39 13.02
N ASP A 74 -8.17 -13.64 14.00
CA ASP A 74 -9.58 -13.36 14.25
C ASP A 74 -9.80 -11.91 14.72
N LEU A 75 -11.07 -11.51 14.79
CA LEU A 75 -11.44 -10.15 15.21
C LEU A 75 -11.14 -9.86 16.69
N GLY A 76 -10.96 -10.89 17.52
CA GLY A 76 -10.61 -10.72 18.94
C GLY A 76 -9.26 -10.08 19.18
N HIS A 77 -8.37 -10.12 18.18
CA HIS A 77 -7.07 -9.44 18.21
C HIS A 77 -7.16 -7.95 17.83
N ILE A 78 -8.34 -7.47 17.43
CA ILE A 78 -8.54 -6.07 17.05
C ILE A 78 -9.09 -5.30 18.24
N THR A 79 -8.34 -4.33 18.70
CA THR A 79 -8.72 -3.38 19.74
C THR A 79 -8.74 -1.97 19.19
N ASN A 80 -9.24 -1.01 19.97
CA ASN A 80 -9.08 0.40 19.64
C ASN A 80 -7.59 0.73 19.47
N LYS A 81 -7.28 1.50 18.42
CA LYS A 81 -5.91 1.86 17.98
C LYS A 81 -5.14 0.76 17.26
N THR A 82 -5.62 -0.49 17.16
CA THR A 82 -5.00 -1.49 16.27
C THR A 82 -4.94 -0.94 14.85
N PHE A 83 -3.79 -1.04 14.20
CA PHE A 83 -3.67 -0.63 12.79
C PHE A 83 -4.07 -1.79 11.90
N VAL A 84 -5.07 -1.57 11.04
CA VAL A 84 -5.65 -2.59 10.17
C VAL A 84 -5.73 -2.12 8.72
N GLY A 85 -5.73 -3.07 7.80
CA GLY A 85 -6.13 -2.88 6.42
C GLY A 85 -7.42 -3.68 6.16
N VAL A 86 -8.45 -3.04 5.67
CA VAL A 86 -9.72 -3.69 5.36
C VAL A 86 -9.98 -3.59 3.87
N THR A 87 -10.10 -4.73 3.21
CA THR A 87 -10.65 -4.80 1.86
C THR A 87 -12.16 -4.90 1.97
N SER A 88 -12.89 -4.00 1.33
CA SER A 88 -14.34 -3.96 1.36
C SER A 88 -14.93 -3.80 -0.04
N ALA A 89 -16.20 -4.16 -0.15
CA ALA A 89 -17.02 -3.91 -1.33
C ALA A 89 -18.32 -3.27 -0.89
N LYS A 90 -18.86 -2.37 -1.73
CA LYS A 90 -20.15 -1.75 -1.46
C LYS A 90 -21.27 -2.74 -1.71
N GLY A 91 -22.08 -2.99 -0.69
CA GLY A 91 -23.26 -3.85 -0.76
C GLY A 91 -24.45 -3.17 -1.45
N ALA A 92 -25.51 -3.94 -1.69
CA ALA A 92 -26.77 -3.44 -2.23
C ALA A 92 -27.50 -2.48 -1.26
N ASP A 93 -27.20 -2.58 0.03
CA ASP A 93 -27.65 -1.67 1.10
C ASP A 93 -26.89 -0.33 1.13
N GLY A 94 -25.93 -0.16 0.23
CA GLY A 94 -25.11 1.05 0.14
C GLY A 94 -23.97 1.15 1.16
N LYS A 95 -23.79 0.16 2.04
CA LYS A 95 -22.73 0.11 3.03
C LYS A 95 -21.49 -0.61 2.50
N GLU A 96 -20.35 -0.34 3.13
CA GLU A 96 -19.12 -1.08 2.88
C GLU A 96 -19.09 -2.36 3.71
N HIS A 97 -18.92 -3.50 3.05
CA HIS A 97 -18.81 -4.83 3.68
C HIS A 97 -17.40 -5.36 3.50
N ALA A 98 -16.75 -5.70 4.60
CA ALA A 98 -15.42 -6.27 4.59
C ALA A 98 -15.40 -7.63 3.88
N THR A 99 -14.46 -7.83 3.00
CA THR A 99 -14.15 -9.13 2.38
C THR A 99 -12.89 -9.74 2.98
N GLU A 100 -11.98 -8.90 3.49
CA GLU A 100 -10.75 -9.34 4.13
C GLU A 100 -10.28 -8.27 5.13
N VAL A 101 -9.71 -8.70 6.25
CA VAL A 101 -9.11 -7.82 7.27
C VAL A 101 -7.68 -8.27 7.55
N HIS A 102 -6.75 -7.32 7.51
CA HIS A 102 -5.34 -7.52 7.82
C HIS A 102 -4.97 -6.72 9.06
N ILE A 103 -4.43 -7.37 10.09
CA ILE A 103 -3.87 -6.72 11.26
C ILE A 103 -2.39 -6.48 11.00
N PHE A 104 -1.96 -5.24 11.15
CA PHE A 104 -0.56 -4.84 10.98
C PHE A 104 0.14 -4.76 12.34
N PRO A 105 1.41 -5.18 12.44
CA PRO A 105 2.22 -4.92 13.61
C PRO A 105 2.55 -3.43 13.71
N GLU A 106 2.94 -2.99 14.91
CA GLU A 106 3.19 -1.58 15.20
C GLU A 106 4.31 -0.97 14.33
N GLU A 107 5.28 -1.76 13.93
CA GLU A 107 6.38 -1.36 13.05
C GLU A 107 5.90 -0.89 11.67
N LEU A 108 4.77 -1.42 11.21
CA LEU A 108 4.17 -1.07 9.92
C LEU A 108 3.02 -0.05 10.06
N ARG A 109 2.85 0.56 11.23
CA ARG A 109 1.85 1.63 11.43
C ARG A 109 2.06 2.77 10.44
N GLY A 110 0.96 3.25 9.84
CA GLY A 110 0.98 4.32 8.83
C GLY A 110 1.43 3.87 7.44
N PHE A 111 1.79 2.58 7.27
CA PHE A 111 2.18 2.07 5.96
C PHE A 111 0.96 1.87 5.07
N GLY A 112 0.84 2.74 4.04
CA GLY A 112 -0.30 2.73 3.11
C GLY A 112 -1.61 3.21 3.74
N GLU A 113 -1.55 4.07 4.76
CA GLU A 113 -2.72 4.60 5.43
C GLU A 113 -3.61 5.39 4.45
N GLY A 114 -4.93 5.26 4.60
CA GLY A 114 -5.91 5.93 3.76
C GLY A 114 -6.98 4.98 3.22
N SER A 115 -7.89 5.52 2.42
CA SER A 115 -8.96 4.76 1.77
C SER A 115 -8.92 4.98 0.26
N TYR A 116 -8.81 3.92 -0.52
CA TYR A 116 -8.64 3.99 -1.98
C TYR A 116 -9.30 2.81 -2.68
N MET A 117 -9.68 3.02 -3.94
CA MET A 117 -10.24 1.96 -4.79
C MET A 117 -9.12 1.03 -5.29
N MET A 118 -9.34 -0.27 -5.12
CA MET A 118 -8.47 -1.30 -5.69
C MET A 118 -8.88 -1.54 -7.14
N GLY A 119 -7.90 -1.55 -8.08
CA GLY A 119 -8.17 -1.77 -9.50
C GLY A 119 -8.45 -0.50 -10.31
N GLY A 120 -8.32 0.70 -9.73
CA GLY A 120 -8.19 1.92 -10.51
C GLY A 120 -6.90 1.87 -11.33
N ALA A 121 -7.00 2.08 -12.66
CA ALA A 121 -5.84 2.16 -13.53
C ALA A 121 -4.90 3.25 -13.00
N GLN A 122 -3.73 2.86 -12.53
CA GLN A 122 -2.64 3.82 -12.34
C GLN A 122 -2.26 4.35 -13.72
N PRO A 123 -2.05 5.67 -13.89
CA PRO A 123 -1.49 6.18 -15.13
C PRO A 123 -0.15 5.48 -15.40
N GLY A 124 -0.10 4.65 -16.46
CA GLY A 124 1.08 3.88 -16.84
C GLY A 124 1.07 2.39 -16.47
N ALA A 125 0.07 1.88 -15.78
CA ALA A 125 -0.10 0.44 -15.61
C ALA A 125 -0.96 -0.09 -16.78
N ALA A 126 -0.37 -0.93 -17.62
CA ALA A 126 -1.15 -1.75 -18.55
C ALA A 126 -2.20 -2.52 -17.74
N SER A 127 -3.44 -2.51 -18.24
CA SER A 127 -4.63 -3.11 -17.62
C SER A 127 -4.51 -4.63 -17.54
N SER A 128 -3.77 -5.12 -16.55
CA SER A 128 -3.80 -6.52 -16.12
C SER A 128 -3.04 -6.70 -14.81
N SER A 129 -3.38 -5.94 -13.79
CA SER A 129 -3.00 -6.32 -12.43
C SER A 129 -3.93 -7.45 -12.00
N ARG A 130 -3.63 -8.64 -12.48
CA ARG A 130 -4.06 -9.89 -11.86
C ARG A 130 -3.36 -9.95 -10.52
N MET A 131 -3.98 -9.48 -9.46
CA MET A 131 -3.62 -9.93 -8.12
C MET A 131 -4.02 -11.40 -8.07
N THR A 132 -3.09 -12.27 -8.38
CA THR A 132 -3.23 -13.69 -8.12
C THR A 132 -3.01 -13.88 -6.63
N ASN A 133 -4.05 -13.62 -5.84
CA ASN A 133 -4.17 -14.23 -4.53
C ASN A 133 -4.48 -15.70 -4.79
N GLY A 134 -3.61 -16.57 -4.31
CA GLY A 134 -3.75 -18.01 -4.46
C GLY A 134 -5.13 -18.47 -4.04
N ALA A 135 -5.70 -19.27 -4.90
CA ALA A 135 -6.87 -20.11 -4.81
C ALA A 135 -7.64 -20.12 -3.48
N VAL A 136 -8.77 -19.45 -3.44
CA VAL A 136 -9.94 -19.99 -2.75
C VAL A 136 -10.88 -20.52 -3.83
N SER A 137 -10.94 -21.84 -3.97
CA SER A 137 -11.98 -22.57 -4.69
C SER A 137 -13.35 -22.13 -4.17
N GLY A 138 -14.18 -21.59 -5.05
CA GLY A 138 -15.61 -21.58 -4.86
C GLY A 138 -16.27 -20.24 -4.60
N SER A 139 -16.11 -19.27 -5.49
CA SER A 139 -17.07 -18.18 -5.64
C SER A 139 -17.38 -17.99 -7.11
N ARG A 140 -18.56 -18.46 -7.50
CA ARG A 140 -19.17 -18.20 -8.79
C ARG A 140 -19.42 -16.70 -8.86
N MET A 141 -18.68 -16.00 -9.74
CA MET A 141 -19.00 -14.63 -10.09
C MET A 141 -20.30 -14.64 -10.90
N THR A 142 -21.38 -14.17 -10.31
CA THR A 142 -22.54 -13.73 -11.05
C THR A 142 -22.24 -12.34 -11.60
N ASN A 143 -22.51 -12.15 -12.89
CA ASN A 143 -22.40 -10.86 -13.59
C ASN A 143 -23.31 -9.81 -12.94
N GLY A 144 -22.81 -9.11 -11.94
CA GLY A 144 -23.34 -7.86 -11.43
C GLY A 144 -22.27 -6.80 -11.66
N ALA A 145 -22.67 -5.59 -12.05
CA ALA A 145 -21.77 -4.46 -12.30
C ALA A 145 -20.68 -4.41 -11.23
N ALA A 146 -19.42 -4.46 -11.67
CA ALA A 146 -18.27 -4.50 -10.78
C ALA A 146 -18.23 -3.25 -9.91
N SER A 147 -18.79 -3.32 -8.71
CA SER A 147 -18.48 -2.38 -7.65
C SER A 147 -17.02 -2.66 -7.26
N GLY A 148 -16.13 -1.74 -7.60
CA GLY A 148 -14.70 -1.90 -7.32
C GLY A 148 -14.46 -2.14 -5.83
N SER A 149 -13.55 -3.05 -5.50
CA SER A 149 -13.12 -3.25 -4.12
C SER A 149 -12.35 -2.03 -3.62
N ARG A 150 -12.56 -1.69 -2.37
CA ARG A 150 -11.87 -0.60 -1.66
C ARG A 150 -10.91 -1.17 -0.63
N MET A 151 -9.74 -0.60 -0.51
CA MET A 151 -8.83 -0.83 0.61
C MET A 151 -8.87 0.38 1.55
N THR A 152 -9.06 0.14 2.83
CA THR A 152 -8.98 1.17 3.88
C THR A 152 -7.98 0.72 4.94
N ASN A 153 -6.88 1.44 5.06
CA ASN A 153 -5.86 1.21 6.07
C ASN A 153 -5.89 2.34 7.09
N GLY A 154 -5.85 2.01 8.35
CA GLY A 154 -5.85 3.01 9.41
C GLY A 154 -5.97 2.40 10.80
N ALA A 155 -5.86 3.24 11.82
CA ALA A 155 -6.15 2.83 13.19
C ALA A 155 -7.66 2.61 13.38
N VAL A 156 -8.01 1.54 14.10
CA VAL A 156 -9.39 1.29 14.51
C VAL A 156 -9.80 2.32 15.54
N ALA A 157 -10.81 3.11 15.23
CA ALA A 157 -11.37 4.09 16.14
C ALA A 157 -12.44 3.48 17.06
N ALA A 158 -13.21 2.51 16.55
CA ALA A 158 -14.22 1.79 17.31
C ALA A 158 -14.47 0.39 16.75
N THR A 159 -14.83 -0.54 17.63
CA THR A 159 -15.33 -1.87 17.28
C THR A 159 -16.80 -1.94 17.70
N GLY A 160 -17.70 -2.19 16.73
CA GLY A 160 -19.13 -2.31 17.00
C GLY A 160 -19.54 -3.78 17.15
N ASN A 161 -19.87 -4.22 18.37
CA ASN A 161 -20.44 -5.54 18.69
C ASN A 161 -19.89 -6.74 17.89
N GLY A 162 -18.61 -6.71 17.50
CA GLY A 162 -17.94 -7.76 16.73
C GLY A 162 -18.35 -7.88 15.25
N SER A 163 -19.21 -6.99 14.76
CA SER A 163 -19.72 -7.03 13.38
C SER A 163 -19.44 -5.77 12.56
N SER A 164 -18.74 -4.78 13.11
CA SER A 164 -18.33 -3.60 12.37
C SER A 164 -17.03 -2.99 12.92
N LEU A 165 -16.27 -2.34 12.04
CA LEU A 165 -15.05 -1.62 12.36
C LEU A 165 -15.17 -0.17 11.85
N THR A 166 -14.74 0.78 12.66
CA THR A 166 -14.51 2.15 12.19
C THR A 166 -13.02 2.34 12.01
N VAL A 167 -12.59 2.50 10.77
CA VAL A 167 -11.18 2.67 10.39
C VAL A 167 -11.01 4.07 9.81
N GLY A 168 -10.28 4.92 10.51
CA GLY A 168 -10.28 6.36 10.20
C GLY A 168 -11.69 6.92 10.31
N SER A 169 -12.23 7.45 9.22
CA SER A 169 -13.63 7.96 9.12
C SER A 169 -14.60 6.97 8.45
N GLN A 170 -14.12 5.79 8.07
CA GLN A 170 -14.94 4.79 7.35
C GLN A 170 -15.51 3.78 8.32
N GLN A 171 -16.85 3.63 8.32
CA GLN A 171 -17.50 2.52 8.97
C GLN A 171 -17.66 1.37 7.99
N ILE A 172 -17.23 0.19 8.37
CA ILE A 172 -17.19 -1.02 7.53
C ILE A 172 -17.84 -2.14 8.31
N ASP A 173 -18.90 -2.72 7.77
CA ASP A 173 -19.53 -3.90 8.31
C ASP A 173 -18.66 -5.12 8.05
N VAL A 174 -18.49 -5.99 9.04
CA VAL A 174 -17.65 -7.19 8.95
C VAL A 174 -18.57 -8.41 9.05
N PRO A 175 -19.00 -8.99 7.92
CA PRO A 175 -19.85 -10.17 7.92
C PRO A 175 -19.20 -11.36 8.62
N ALA A 176 -20.01 -12.25 9.18
CA ALA A 176 -19.53 -13.52 9.72
C ALA A 176 -18.79 -14.31 8.62
N GLY A 177 -17.63 -14.88 8.95
CA GLY A 177 -16.80 -15.61 7.99
C GLY A 177 -15.86 -14.74 7.17
N THR A 178 -15.80 -13.41 7.41
CA THR A 178 -14.76 -12.56 6.82
C THR A 178 -13.37 -13.08 7.21
N SER A 179 -12.50 -13.23 6.22
CA SER A 179 -11.10 -13.66 6.45
C SER A 179 -10.35 -12.59 7.24
N VAL A 180 -9.77 -12.98 8.37
CA VAL A 180 -8.92 -12.11 9.19
C VAL A 180 -7.52 -12.70 9.23
N THR A 181 -6.53 -11.88 8.95
CA THR A 181 -5.12 -12.26 9.01
C THR A 181 -4.32 -11.24 9.81
N ILE A 182 -3.19 -11.68 10.34
CA ILE A 182 -2.20 -10.83 11.00
C ILE A 182 -0.86 -10.91 10.25
N LEU A 183 -0.20 -9.78 10.07
CA LEU A 183 1.17 -9.74 9.59
C LEU A 183 2.10 -10.01 10.78
N ALA A 184 2.65 -11.22 10.84
CA ALA A 184 3.56 -11.63 11.88
C ALA A 184 4.99 -11.73 11.37
N GLU A 185 5.96 -11.35 12.20
CA GLU A 185 7.38 -11.52 11.89
C GLU A 185 7.70 -13.00 11.73
N THR A 186 8.45 -13.33 10.70
CA THR A 186 8.89 -14.68 10.40
C THR A 186 10.42 -14.74 10.27
N LYS A 187 10.98 -15.89 10.61
CA LYS A 187 12.39 -16.22 10.38
C LYS A 187 12.65 -16.76 8.96
N GLN A 188 11.62 -16.78 8.11
CA GLN A 188 11.76 -17.26 6.75
C GLN A 188 12.69 -16.36 5.95
N LEU A 189 13.66 -16.95 5.28
CA LEU A 189 14.57 -16.24 4.39
C LEU A 189 13.86 -15.84 3.10
N LEU A 190 14.23 -14.69 2.56
CA LEU A 190 13.79 -14.27 1.24
C LEU A 190 14.39 -15.17 0.16
N HIS A 191 13.62 -15.42 -0.90
CA HIS A 191 14.09 -16.20 -2.04
C HIS A 191 13.71 -15.54 -3.37
N VAL A 192 14.44 -15.87 -4.43
CA VAL A 192 14.15 -15.39 -5.78
C VAL A 192 12.77 -15.88 -6.23
N GLY A 193 12.02 -15.00 -6.90
CA GLY A 193 10.64 -15.23 -7.34
C GLY A 193 9.58 -14.80 -6.31
N GLN A 194 9.94 -14.63 -5.06
CA GLN A 194 9.02 -14.21 -4.00
C GLN A 194 8.46 -12.82 -4.26
N GLN A 195 7.14 -12.64 -4.10
CA GLN A 195 6.51 -11.32 -4.16
C GLN A 195 6.61 -10.62 -2.82
N ILE A 196 7.19 -9.42 -2.82
CA ILE A 196 7.41 -8.66 -1.60
C ILE A 196 7.02 -7.20 -1.74
N VAL A 197 6.84 -6.56 -0.59
CA VAL A 197 6.83 -5.10 -0.45
C VAL A 197 7.88 -4.71 0.57
N VAL A 198 8.81 -3.86 0.20
CA VAL A 198 9.80 -3.31 1.12
C VAL A 198 9.39 -1.90 1.51
N ALA A 199 9.33 -1.61 2.82
CA ALA A 199 9.20 -0.26 3.34
C ALA A 199 10.57 0.45 3.21
N ALA A 200 10.84 1.02 2.04
CA ALA A 200 12.14 1.57 1.70
C ALA A 200 12.21 3.09 1.91
N LYS A 201 13.37 3.57 2.32
CA LYS A 201 13.71 5.01 2.37
C LYS A 201 14.64 5.34 1.22
N LYS A 202 14.28 6.36 0.42
CA LYS A 202 15.13 6.85 -0.65
C LYS A 202 16.21 7.77 -0.08
N LYS A 203 17.47 7.48 -0.38
CA LYS A 203 18.62 8.32 -0.01
C LYS A 203 18.78 9.49 -0.99
N PRO A 204 19.48 10.57 -0.59
CA PRO A 204 19.82 11.67 -1.51
C PRO A 204 20.59 11.21 -2.76
N THR A 205 21.35 10.12 -2.65
CA THR A 205 22.08 9.47 -3.76
C THR A 205 21.17 8.75 -4.76
N GLY A 206 19.85 8.68 -4.51
CA GLY A 206 18.90 7.95 -5.33
C GLY A 206 18.76 6.46 -4.98
N SER A 207 19.64 5.90 -4.15
CA SER A 207 19.57 4.52 -3.68
C SER A 207 18.49 4.35 -2.60
N PHE A 208 18.03 3.10 -2.42
CA PHE A 208 17.04 2.76 -1.40
C PHE A 208 17.67 1.95 -0.27
N ASN A 209 17.18 2.15 0.96
CA ASN A 209 17.46 1.27 2.08
C ASN A 209 16.15 0.92 2.80
N GLY A 210 16.09 -0.27 3.42
CA GLY A 210 14.91 -0.73 4.14
C GLY A 210 15.25 -1.85 5.12
N SER A 211 14.39 -2.05 6.11
CA SER A 211 14.50 -3.09 7.14
C SER A 211 13.27 -3.99 7.18
N ASP A 212 12.10 -3.43 6.81
CA ASP A 212 10.81 -4.07 6.99
C ASP A 212 10.28 -4.54 5.63
N ILE A 213 10.06 -5.84 5.53
CA ILE A 213 9.69 -6.51 4.28
C ILE A 213 8.42 -7.31 4.53
N ILE A 214 7.42 -7.09 3.71
CA ILE A 214 6.16 -7.84 3.73
C ILE A 214 6.21 -8.86 2.61
N SER A 215 6.15 -10.15 2.95
CA SER A 215 5.92 -11.22 1.98
C SER A 215 4.45 -11.21 1.55
N MET A 216 4.24 -11.22 0.25
CA MET A 216 2.88 -11.26 -0.33
C MET A 216 2.44 -12.70 -0.61
N ASP A 217 3.36 -13.68 -0.50
CA ASP A 217 3.03 -15.08 -0.69
C ASP A 217 2.21 -15.57 0.51
N ALA A 218 1.09 -16.23 0.23
CA ALA A 218 0.32 -16.95 1.25
C ALA A 218 1.09 -18.22 1.65
N LYS A 219 1.12 -18.51 2.96
CA LYS A 219 1.53 -19.82 3.44
C LYS A 219 0.42 -20.83 3.27
#